data_a9717eed5a2fa4a6d9d17704f95d51c0
#
_entry.id   a9717eed5a2fa4a6d9d17704f95d51c0
#
_cell.length_a   1.000
_cell.length_b   1.000
_cell.length_c   1.000
_cell.angle_alpha   90.00
_cell.angle_beta   90.00
_cell.angle_gamma   90.00
#
_symmetry.space_group_name_H-M   'P 1'
#
loop_
_entity.id
_entity.type
_entity.pdbx_description
1 polymer ?
#
loop_
_entity_poly.entity_id
_entity_poly.type
_entity_poly.pdbx_seq_one_letter_code
_entity_poly.pdbx_strand_id
1 'polypeptide(L)'
;MGEVDIARVNQNIIKAKHYGAKLKAVPGTLKEAITDAIKTWTTNPDYAYICGSVVSANPFPKIVAFAQSIIGKEIREQSIEQEGKIPNMIVGCVGGGSNFAGAIYEFLDEASVKKIGVEAHETAALTNGTPGIMQGMKTYMLQTEDGAKSLGGMSLGAGITYFSVGPLHSYLKDQKAVTYSSATDAEMLE
;
A
#
# COMPACT_ATOMS: atom_id res chain seq x y z
N MET A 1 11.71 11.47 -4.24
CA MET A 1 10.68 10.89 -5.14
C MET A 1 11.38 10.26 -6.33
N GLY A 2 10.80 9.18 -6.90
CA GLY A 2 11.28 8.65 -8.18
C GLY A 2 11.06 9.63 -9.32
N GLU A 3 12.03 9.75 -10.22
CA GLU A 3 11.94 10.69 -11.37
C GLU A 3 10.73 10.38 -12.25
N VAL A 4 10.39 9.10 -12.42
CA VAL A 4 9.20 8.66 -13.17
C VAL A 4 7.90 9.20 -12.54
N ASP A 5 7.84 9.25 -11.21
CA ASP A 5 6.65 9.69 -10.49
C ASP A 5 6.53 11.22 -10.42
N ILE A 6 7.65 11.94 -10.51
CA ILE A 6 7.67 13.42 -10.49
C ILE A 6 6.78 13.99 -11.59
N ALA A 7 6.87 13.42 -12.79
CA ALA A 7 6.05 13.87 -13.92
C ALA A 7 4.55 13.60 -13.74
N ARG A 8 4.20 12.52 -13.01
CA ARG A 8 2.80 12.08 -12.82
C ARG A 8 2.06 12.83 -11.70
N VAL A 9 2.78 13.31 -10.68
CA VAL A 9 2.18 13.86 -9.45
C VAL A 9 2.63 15.29 -9.15
N ASN A 10 2.71 16.12 -10.16
CA ASN A 10 3.20 17.50 -10.07
C ASN A 10 2.50 18.34 -8.98
N GLN A 11 1.19 18.15 -8.76
CA GLN A 11 0.43 18.84 -7.72
C GLN A 11 0.99 18.58 -6.31
N ASN A 12 1.42 17.35 -6.03
CA ASN A 12 2.01 17.00 -4.73
C ASN A 12 3.37 17.67 -4.53
N ILE A 13 4.13 17.85 -5.62
CA ILE A 13 5.42 18.56 -5.60
C ILE A 13 5.23 20.03 -5.28
N ILE A 14 4.25 20.66 -5.92
CA ILE A 14 3.91 22.08 -5.67
C ILE A 14 3.53 22.25 -4.20
N LYS A 15 2.63 21.40 -3.67
CA LYS A 15 2.23 21.43 -2.26
C LYS A 15 3.42 21.23 -1.32
N ALA A 16 4.25 20.21 -1.56
CA ALA A 16 5.42 19.94 -0.73
C ALA A 16 6.38 21.15 -0.68
N LYS A 17 6.67 21.76 -1.81
CA LYS A 17 7.50 22.96 -1.89
C LYS A 17 6.86 24.15 -1.19
N HIS A 18 5.55 24.33 -1.33
CA HIS A 18 4.81 25.40 -0.65
C HIS A 18 4.92 25.30 0.87
N TYR A 19 4.93 24.08 1.42
CA TYR A 19 5.15 23.82 2.84
C TYR A 19 6.62 23.79 3.25
N GLY A 20 7.55 24.21 2.38
CA GLY A 20 8.98 24.31 2.68
C GLY A 20 9.74 22.99 2.64
N ALA A 21 9.14 21.91 2.15
CA ALA A 21 9.82 20.63 2.02
C ALA A 21 10.87 20.66 0.90
N LYS A 22 12.04 20.06 1.16
CA LYS A 22 13.07 19.84 0.16
C LYS A 22 12.78 18.54 -0.60
N LEU A 23 12.67 18.62 -1.92
CA LEU A 23 12.46 17.47 -2.79
C LEU A 23 13.81 16.97 -3.32
N LYS A 24 14.10 15.67 -3.11
CA LYS A 24 15.19 14.95 -3.76
C LYS A 24 14.62 14.06 -4.86
N ALA A 25 14.99 14.29 -6.11
CA ALA A 25 14.73 13.37 -7.20
C ALA A 25 15.71 12.20 -7.13
N VAL A 26 15.19 10.99 -7.35
CA VAL A 26 15.98 9.76 -7.36
C VAL A 26 15.72 9.04 -8.69
N PRO A 27 16.75 8.67 -9.46
CA PRO A 27 16.54 7.91 -10.69
C PRO A 27 15.74 6.62 -10.44
N GLY A 28 14.68 6.42 -11.22
CA GLY A 28 13.79 5.28 -11.11
C GLY A 28 12.43 5.63 -10.55
N THR A 29 11.82 4.68 -9.87
CA THR A 29 10.44 4.68 -9.36
C THR A 29 10.37 4.96 -7.85
N LEU A 30 9.18 4.85 -7.28
CA LEU A 30 8.98 4.90 -5.83
C LEU A 30 9.85 3.89 -5.06
N LYS A 31 10.15 2.73 -5.64
CA LYS A 31 11.02 1.70 -5.02
C LYS A 31 12.42 2.24 -4.73
N GLU A 32 13.04 2.84 -5.74
CA GLU A 32 14.39 3.41 -5.63
C GLU A 32 14.40 4.58 -4.64
N ALA A 33 13.35 5.41 -4.68
CA ALA A 33 13.20 6.53 -3.75
C ALA A 33 13.07 6.08 -2.29
N ILE A 34 12.29 5.03 -2.00
CA ILE A 34 12.17 4.46 -0.64
C ILE A 34 13.50 3.85 -0.20
N THR A 35 14.18 3.11 -1.08
CA THR A 35 15.48 2.52 -0.79
C THR A 35 16.52 3.59 -0.45
N ASP A 36 16.57 4.70 -1.21
CA ASP A 36 17.44 5.85 -0.93
C ASP A 36 17.09 6.53 0.41
N ALA A 37 15.80 6.67 0.70
CA ALA A 37 15.35 7.26 1.98
C ALA A 37 15.77 6.40 3.18
N ILE A 38 15.55 5.08 3.12
CA ILE A 38 15.97 4.14 4.18
C ILE A 38 17.50 4.17 4.35
N LYS A 39 18.25 4.14 3.25
CA LYS A 39 19.73 4.24 3.28
C LYS A 39 20.18 5.56 3.91
N THR A 40 19.56 6.67 3.53
CA THR A 40 19.87 7.98 4.07
C THR A 40 19.59 8.03 5.57
N TRP A 41 18.45 7.52 6.01
CA TRP A 41 18.09 7.44 7.43
C TRP A 41 19.06 6.59 8.24
N THR A 42 19.40 5.40 7.78
CA THR A 42 20.27 4.47 8.51
C THR A 42 21.74 4.94 8.60
N THR A 43 22.16 5.84 7.73
CA THR A 43 23.51 6.41 7.72
C THR A 43 23.61 7.78 8.38
N ASN A 44 22.49 8.38 8.81
CA ASN A 44 22.46 9.71 9.43
C ASN A 44 21.61 9.66 10.72
N PRO A 45 22.25 9.62 11.89
CA PRO A 45 21.55 9.44 13.18
C PRO A 45 20.62 10.61 13.54
N ASP A 46 20.80 11.78 12.95
CA ASP A 46 19.98 12.96 13.20
C ASP A 46 18.67 12.98 12.39
N TYR A 47 18.46 12.00 11.51
CA TYR A 47 17.27 11.92 10.69
C TYR A 47 16.21 11.01 11.31
N ALA A 48 14.97 11.47 11.29
CA ALA A 48 13.81 10.64 11.57
C ALA A 48 13.19 10.13 10.26
N TYR A 49 12.99 8.82 10.15
CA TYR A 49 12.27 8.22 9.02
C TYR A 49 10.77 8.23 9.29
N ILE A 50 10.01 8.87 8.42
CA ILE A 50 8.55 8.91 8.48
C ILE A 50 8.01 8.13 7.28
N CYS A 51 7.29 7.05 7.56
CA CYS A 51 6.66 6.20 6.56
C CYS A 51 5.14 6.22 6.72
N GLY A 52 4.43 6.65 5.69
CA GLY A 52 2.96 6.66 5.64
C GLY A 52 2.37 5.41 4.99
N SER A 53 3.15 4.36 4.76
CA SER A 53 2.71 3.12 4.11
C SER A 53 2.85 1.92 5.04
N VAL A 54 1.96 0.92 4.86
CA VAL A 54 2.13 -0.41 5.47
C VAL A 54 3.17 -1.27 4.75
N VAL A 55 3.70 -0.80 3.61
CA VAL A 55 4.83 -1.42 2.90
C VAL A 55 6.12 -0.98 3.57
N SER A 56 6.47 -1.64 4.65
CA SER A 56 7.69 -1.36 5.42
C SER A 56 8.00 -2.50 6.37
N ALA A 57 9.20 -2.50 6.93
CA ALA A 57 9.56 -3.39 8.02
C ALA A 57 8.81 -3.02 9.32
N ASN A 58 8.61 -3.99 10.21
CA ASN A 58 8.06 -3.73 11.54
C ASN A 58 8.94 -2.72 12.30
N PRO A 59 8.37 -1.73 13.05
CA PRO A 59 6.98 -1.61 13.48
C PRO A 59 6.07 -0.76 12.58
N PHE A 60 6.58 -0.15 11.50
CA PHE A 60 5.84 0.80 10.67
C PHE A 60 4.48 0.29 10.19
N PRO A 61 4.32 -0.96 9.70
CA PRO A 61 3.01 -1.46 9.27
C PRO A 61 1.95 -1.40 10.37
N LYS A 62 2.32 -1.69 11.61
CA LYS A 62 1.40 -1.63 12.75
C LYS A 62 1.02 -0.19 13.09
N ILE A 63 1.98 0.72 13.10
CA ILE A 63 1.75 2.14 13.38
C ILE A 63 0.82 2.73 12.33
N VAL A 64 1.09 2.46 11.05
CA VAL A 64 0.29 3.00 9.95
C VAL A 64 -1.11 2.38 9.93
N ALA A 65 -1.25 1.06 10.10
CA ALA A 65 -2.56 0.41 10.16
C ALA A 65 -3.41 0.95 11.31
N PHE A 66 -2.81 1.15 12.48
CA PHE A 66 -3.49 1.76 13.63
C PHE A 66 -3.93 3.21 13.34
N ALA A 67 -3.04 4.04 12.78
CA ALA A 67 -3.39 5.42 12.43
C ALA A 67 -4.51 5.48 11.37
N GLN A 68 -4.51 4.57 10.41
CA GLN A 68 -5.53 4.46 9.36
C GLN A 68 -6.83 3.81 9.87
N SER A 69 -6.84 3.17 11.05
CA SER A 69 -8.04 2.48 11.58
C SER A 69 -9.23 3.40 11.81
N ILE A 70 -9.01 4.71 11.86
CA ILE A 70 -10.10 5.71 11.91
C ILE A 70 -11.09 5.51 10.77
N ILE A 71 -10.61 5.10 9.57
CA ILE A 71 -11.46 4.79 8.41
C ILE A 71 -12.45 3.67 8.77
N GLY A 72 -11.97 2.57 9.36
CA GLY A 72 -12.82 1.44 9.74
C GLY A 72 -13.83 1.80 10.84
N LYS A 73 -13.43 2.64 11.81
CA LYS A 73 -14.33 3.16 12.86
C LYS A 73 -15.45 3.98 12.25
N GLU A 74 -15.13 4.92 11.39
CA GLU A 74 -16.11 5.75 10.71
C GLU A 74 -17.03 4.92 9.80
N ILE A 75 -16.50 3.92 9.07
CA ILE A 75 -17.31 2.99 8.28
C ILE A 75 -18.33 2.29 9.19
N ARG A 76 -17.92 1.78 10.36
CA ARG A 76 -18.82 1.10 11.30
C ARG A 76 -19.91 2.05 11.81
N GLU A 77 -19.51 3.22 12.32
CA GLU A 77 -20.42 4.21 12.89
C GLU A 77 -21.44 4.71 11.85
N GLN A 78 -20.96 5.14 10.69
CA GLN A 78 -21.82 5.68 9.63
C GLN A 78 -22.72 4.61 9.02
N SER A 79 -22.27 3.37 8.87
CA SER A 79 -23.13 2.28 8.39
C SER A 79 -24.27 1.97 9.37
N ILE A 80 -24.00 1.97 10.66
CA ILE A 80 -25.02 1.76 11.68
C ILE A 80 -26.01 2.92 11.70
N GLU A 81 -25.51 4.16 11.59
CA GLU A 81 -26.36 5.36 11.55
C GLU A 81 -27.27 5.39 10.33
N GLN A 82 -26.76 5.03 9.15
CA GLN A 82 -27.49 5.12 7.88
C GLN A 82 -28.36 3.90 7.59
N GLU A 83 -27.87 2.70 7.92
CA GLU A 83 -28.47 1.42 7.51
C GLU A 83 -28.91 0.54 8.70
N GLY A 84 -28.68 0.98 9.94
CA GLY A 84 -29.01 0.21 11.16
C GLY A 84 -28.14 -1.02 11.40
N LYS A 85 -27.10 -1.25 10.60
CA LYS A 85 -26.21 -2.42 10.67
C LYS A 85 -24.83 -2.13 10.11
N ILE A 86 -23.87 -2.98 10.47
CA ILE A 86 -22.54 -2.96 9.84
C ILE A 86 -22.62 -3.46 8.38
N PRO A 87 -21.66 -3.10 7.51
CA PRO A 87 -21.67 -3.50 6.12
C PRO A 87 -21.51 -5.02 5.97
N ASN A 88 -22.15 -5.61 4.97
CA ASN A 88 -21.98 -7.03 4.63
C ASN A 88 -20.63 -7.28 3.92
N MET A 89 -20.09 -6.26 3.28
CA MET A 89 -18.86 -6.34 2.48
C MET A 89 -18.11 -5.00 2.49
N ILE A 90 -16.78 -5.07 2.57
CA ILE A 90 -15.88 -3.94 2.37
C ILE A 90 -14.98 -4.28 1.18
N VAL A 91 -15.03 -3.41 0.17
CA VAL A 91 -14.17 -3.50 -1.02
C VAL A 91 -13.26 -2.29 -1.05
N GLY A 92 -11.98 -2.49 -1.30
CA GLY A 92 -11.03 -1.39 -1.38
C GLY A 92 -9.85 -1.68 -2.29
N CYS A 93 -9.26 -0.63 -2.87
CA CYS A 93 -8.07 -0.76 -3.68
C CYS A 93 -6.83 -1.04 -2.83
N VAL A 94 -5.93 -1.84 -3.38
CA VAL A 94 -4.67 -2.24 -2.73
C VAL A 94 -3.50 -1.97 -3.67
N GLY A 95 -2.73 -0.93 -3.36
CA GLY A 95 -1.37 -0.77 -3.84
C GLY A 95 -0.42 -1.24 -2.73
N GLY A 96 0.14 -0.32 -1.93
CA GLY A 96 0.80 -0.70 -0.67
C GLY A 96 -0.17 -1.26 0.39
N GLY A 97 -1.43 -0.84 0.37
CA GLY A 97 -2.53 -1.37 1.15
C GLY A 97 -2.87 -0.64 2.44
N SER A 98 -2.30 0.54 2.73
CA SER A 98 -2.54 1.24 4.01
C SER A 98 -4.00 1.69 4.18
N ASN A 99 -4.59 2.24 3.14
CA ASN A 99 -5.98 2.64 3.09
C ASN A 99 -6.93 1.46 3.35
N PHE A 100 -6.75 0.35 2.64
CA PHE A 100 -7.58 -0.83 2.82
C PHE A 100 -7.35 -1.51 4.19
N ALA A 101 -6.10 -1.53 4.69
CA ALA A 101 -5.80 -1.98 6.04
C ALA A 101 -6.59 -1.19 7.09
N GLY A 102 -6.65 0.14 6.95
CA GLY A 102 -7.45 1.00 7.81
C GLY A 102 -8.94 0.71 7.73
N ALA A 103 -9.47 0.56 6.51
CA ALA A 103 -10.89 0.30 6.29
C ALA A 103 -11.37 -1.02 6.92
N ILE A 104 -10.55 -2.07 6.87
CA ILE A 104 -10.91 -3.39 7.42
C ILE A 104 -10.47 -3.60 8.87
N TYR A 105 -9.73 -2.68 9.47
CA TYR A 105 -9.11 -2.87 10.79
C TYR A 105 -10.12 -3.26 11.87
N GLU A 106 -11.23 -2.53 11.96
CA GLU A 106 -12.31 -2.76 12.92
C GLU A 106 -13.18 -3.99 12.59
N PHE A 107 -12.93 -4.62 11.44
CA PHE A 107 -13.71 -5.75 10.94
C PHE A 107 -12.87 -7.03 10.81
N LEU A 108 -11.63 -7.04 11.29
CA LEU A 108 -10.75 -8.21 11.17
C LEU A 108 -11.36 -9.44 11.84
N ASP A 109 -11.97 -9.27 13.00
CA ASP A 109 -12.62 -10.33 13.78
C ASP A 109 -14.10 -10.56 13.40
N GLU A 110 -14.65 -9.76 12.48
CA GLU A 110 -16.03 -9.87 12.02
C GLU A 110 -16.14 -10.85 10.84
N ALA A 111 -16.42 -12.11 11.15
CA ALA A 111 -16.55 -13.16 10.12
C ALA A 111 -17.73 -12.92 9.16
N SER A 112 -18.75 -12.17 9.58
CA SER A 112 -19.93 -11.84 8.76
C SER A 112 -19.64 -10.81 7.68
N VAL A 113 -18.55 -10.04 7.80
CA VAL A 113 -18.15 -8.99 6.85
C VAL A 113 -17.15 -9.55 5.84
N LYS A 114 -17.51 -9.61 4.57
CA LYS A 114 -16.58 -9.96 3.49
C LYS A 114 -15.59 -8.82 3.27
N LYS A 115 -14.31 -9.13 3.14
CA LYS A 115 -13.24 -8.18 2.90
C LYS A 115 -12.57 -8.52 1.57
N ILE A 116 -12.63 -7.59 0.60
CA ILE A 116 -12.11 -7.80 -0.76
C ILE A 116 -11.14 -6.67 -1.08
N GLY A 117 -9.88 -7.01 -1.27
CA GLY A 117 -8.85 -6.10 -1.76
C GLY A 117 -8.68 -6.25 -3.26
N VAL A 118 -8.69 -5.13 -4.00
CA VAL A 118 -8.53 -5.13 -5.45
C VAL A 118 -7.22 -4.43 -5.82
N GLU A 119 -6.33 -5.13 -6.50
CA GLU A 119 -5.04 -4.63 -6.98
C GLU A 119 -5.14 -4.17 -8.44
N ALA A 120 -4.27 -3.25 -8.86
CA ALA A 120 -4.05 -3.02 -10.27
C ALA A 120 -3.34 -4.25 -10.87
N HIS A 121 -3.88 -4.81 -11.94
CA HIS A 121 -3.39 -6.08 -12.53
C HIS A 121 -1.89 -6.05 -12.84
N GLU A 122 -1.40 -4.93 -13.36
CA GLU A 122 -0.01 -4.72 -13.77
C GLU A 122 0.97 -4.72 -12.58
N THR A 123 0.44 -4.52 -11.37
CA THR A 123 1.23 -4.46 -10.12
C THR A 123 0.66 -5.35 -9.01
N ALA A 124 -0.16 -6.33 -9.36
CA ALA A 124 -0.90 -7.19 -8.45
C ALA A 124 0.03 -8.18 -7.71
N ALA A 125 0.66 -7.74 -6.65
CA ALA A 125 1.62 -8.52 -5.88
C ALA A 125 0.98 -9.69 -5.13
N LEU A 126 -0.21 -9.51 -4.57
CA LEU A 126 -0.93 -10.57 -3.87
C LEU A 126 -1.54 -11.59 -4.83
N THR A 127 -2.02 -11.15 -5.99
CA THR A 127 -2.68 -12.03 -6.95
C THR A 127 -1.68 -12.78 -7.82
N ASN A 128 -0.65 -12.10 -8.32
CA ASN A 128 0.28 -12.63 -9.33
C ASN A 128 1.72 -12.78 -8.82
N GLY A 129 2.03 -12.25 -7.63
CA GLY A 129 3.39 -12.28 -7.07
C GLY A 129 3.66 -13.51 -6.22
N THR A 130 4.90 -13.61 -5.76
CA THR A 130 5.40 -14.66 -4.89
C THR A 130 6.03 -14.08 -3.63
N PRO A 131 6.13 -14.84 -2.52
CA PRO A 131 6.81 -14.39 -1.32
C PRO A 131 8.29 -14.06 -1.58
N GLY A 132 8.73 -12.89 -1.11
CA GLY A 132 10.12 -12.45 -1.22
C GLY A 132 10.52 -11.57 -0.04
N ILE A 133 11.78 -11.11 -0.05
CA ILE A 133 12.32 -10.21 0.98
C ILE A 133 12.70 -8.89 0.32
N MET A 134 12.18 -7.80 0.86
CA MET A 134 12.44 -6.45 0.36
C MET A 134 12.46 -5.44 1.51
N GLN A 135 13.44 -4.56 1.51
CA GLN A 135 13.51 -3.42 2.46
C GLN A 135 13.26 -3.84 3.93
N GLY A 136 13.79 -5.02 4.35
CA GLY A 136 13.67 -5.54 5.70
C GLY A 136 12.35 -6.24 6.04
N MET A 137 11.49 -6.49 5.06
CA MET A 137 10.22 -7.20 5.25
C MET A 137 10.10 -8.43 4.36
N LYS A 138 9.39 -9.46 4.83
CA LYS A 138 8.92 -10.59 4.02
C LYS A 138 7.49 -10.30 3.58
N THR A 139 7.25 -10.32 2.27
CA THR A 139 5.95 -9.98 1.69
C THR A 139 5.78 -10.60 0.32
N TYR A 140 4.55 -10.60 -0.21
CA TYR A 140 4.32 -10.90 -1.63
C TYR A 140 4.83 -9.76 -2.50
N MET A 141 5.49 -10.10 -3.59
CA MET A 141 6.04 -9.14 -4.55
C MET A 141 6.11 -9.74 -5.95
N LEU A 142 6.07 -8.88 -6.95
CA LEU A 142 6.35 -9.26 -8.33
C LEU A 142 7.86 -9.39 -8.50
N GLN A 143 8.33 -10.60 -8.80
CA GLN A 143 9.75 -10.92 -8.94
C GLN A 143 9.95 -12.05 -9.96
N THR A 144 11.17 -12.18 -10.48
CA THR A 144 11.59 -13.31 -11.30
C THR A 144 11.53 -14.60 -10.49
N GLU A 145 11.45 -15.77 -11.17
CA GLU A 145 11.34 -17.07 -10.49
C GLU A 145 12.47 -17.34 -9.50
N ASP A 146 13.68 -16.88 -9.82
CA ASP A 146 14.87 -16.97 -8.95
C ASP A 146 14.90 -15.91 -7.84
N GLY A 147 13.93 -14.99 -7.81
CA GLY A 147 13.88 -13.89 -6.84
C GLY A 147 14.97 -12.83 -7.02
N ALA A 148 15.78 -12.92 -8.06
CA ALA A 148 16.94 -12.04 -8.25
C ALA A 148 16.55 -10.61 -8.67
N LYS A 149 15.40 -10.45 -9.31
CA LYS A 149 14.94 -9.17 -9.84
C LYS A 149 13.47 -8.94 -9.55
N SER A 150 13.14 -7.77 -9.00
CA SER A 150 11.74 -7.33 -8.90
C SER A 150 11.20 -6.91 -10.26
N LEU A 151 10.00 -7.39 -10.60
CA LEU A 151 9.27 -7.03 -11.81
C LEU A 151 8.34 -5.87 -11.45
N GLY A 152 8.44 -4.77 -12.18
CA GLY A 152 7.56 -3.61 -12.01
C GLY A 152 6.65 -3.49 -13.22
N GLY A 153 5.35 -3.36 -12.98
CA GLY A 153 4.39 -2.88 -13.95
C GLY A 153 4.07 -1.39 -13.72
N MET A 154 3.30 -0.82 -14.60
CA MET A 154 2.72 0.52 -14.45
C MET A 154 1.22 0.44 -14.72
N SER A 155 0.43 1.07 -13.85
CA SER A 155 -1.00 1.26 -14.02
C SER A 155 -1.32 2.74 -14.17
N LEU A 156 -2.47 3.07 -14.73
CA LEU A 156 -3.03 4.42 -14.74
C LEU A 156 -3.21 4.96 -13.32
N GLY A 157 -3.52 4.09 -12.37
CA GLY A 157 -3.62 4.43 -10.94
C GLY A 157 -2.26 4.64 -10.28
N ALA A 158 -1.71 5.86 -10.34
CA ALA A 158 -0.40 6.15 -9.75
C ALA A 158 -0.32 5.80 -8.25
N GLY A 159 -1.42 5.94 -7.51
CA GLY A 159 -1.48 5.65 -6.07
C GLY A 159 -1.52 4.16 -5.72
N ILE A 160 -1.76 3.30 -6.68
CA ILE A 160 -1.80 1.84 -6.52
C ILE A 160 -0.71 1.12 -7.33
N THR A 161 0.20 1.86 -7.94
CA THR A 161 1.31 1.32 -8.72
C THR A 161 2.49 1.02 -7.79
N TYR A 162 2.56 -0.22 -7.28
CA TYR A 162 3.71 -0.69 -6.52
C TYR A 162 3.84 -2.21 -6.64
N PHE A 163 5.05 -2.71 -6.87
CA PHE A 163 5.31 -4.11 -7.18
C PHE A 163 5.31 -5.06 -5.96
N SER A 164 5.02 -4.55 -4.78
CA SER A 164 4.87 -5.32 -3.55
C SER A 164 3.80 -4.71 -2.66
N VAL A 165 3.42 -5.42 -1.63
CA VAL A 165 2.34 -5.04 -0.72
C VAL A 165 2.82 -5.02 0.73
N GLY A 166 2.07 -4.42 1.63
CA GLY A 166 2.37 -4.47 3.06
C GLY A 166 2.33 -5.89 3.63
N PRO A 167 3.25 -6.25 4.53
CA PRO A 167 3.32 -7.61 5.11
C PRO A 167 2.04 -8.02 5.85
N LEU A 168 1.25 -7.05 6.34
CA LEU A 168 -0.07 -7.31 6.91
C LEU A 168 -1.00 -7.99 5.90
N HIS A 169 -1.06 -7.48 4.65
CA HIS A 169 -1.90 -8.06 3.61
C HIS A 169 -1.41 -9.43 3.16
N SER A 170 -0.10 -9.65 3.13
CA SER A 170 0.48 -10.96 2.88
C SER A 170 0.02 -11.97 3.93
N TYR A 171 0.07 -11.60 5.20
CA TYR A 171 -0.44 -12.41 6.30
C TYR A 171 -1.94 -12.68 6.18
N LEU A 172 -2.76 -11.64 5.93
CA LEU A 172 -4.22 -11.79 5.78
C LEU A 172 -4.61 -12.69 4.59
N LYS A 173 -3.84 -12.64 3.50
CA LYS A 173 -3.98 -13.58 2.37
C LYS A 173 -3.70 -15.02 2.80
N ASP A 174 -2.58 -15.27 3.46
CA ASP A 174 -2.17 -16.61 3.89
C ASP A 174 -3.18 -17.20 4.89
N GLN A 175 -3.75 -16.36 5.76
CA GLN A 175 -4.82 -16.74 6.69
C GLN A 175 -6.19 -16.87 6.02
N LYS A 176 -6.33 -16.54 4.73
CA LYS A 176 -7.62 -16.49 4.01
C LYS A 176 -8.66 -15.57 4.68
N ALA A 177 -8.21 -14.61 5.46
CA ALA A 177 -9.07 -13.65 6.16
C ALA A 177 -9.58 -12.54 5.22
N VAL A 178 -8.90 -12.31 4.11
CA VAL A 178 -9.22 -11.34 3.07
C VAL A 178 -9.08 -11.99 1.70
N THR A 179 -10.03 -11.74 0.80
CA THR A 179 -9.94 -12.14 -0.60
C THR A 179 -9.26 -11.03 -1.40
N TYR A 180 -8.32 -11.40 -2.25
CA TYR A 180 -7.66 -10.45 -3.15
C TYR A 180 -7.94 -10.83 -4.60
N SER A 181 -8.19 -9.80 -5.41
CA SER A 181 -8.36 -9.88 -6.87
C SER A 181 -7.63 -8.73 -7.53
N SER A 182 -7.57 -8.73 -8.84
CA SER A 182 -6.99 -7.64 -9.62
C SER A 182 -7.95 -7.16 -10.69
N ALA A 183 -7.84 -5.88 -11.07
CA ALA A 183 -8.53 -5.29 -12.20
C ALA A 183 -7.50 -4.66 -13.13
N THR A 184 -7.70 -4.81 -14.43
CA THR A 184 -6.89 -4.17 -15.48
C THR A 184 -7.19 -2.68 -15.55
N ASP A 185 -6.29 -1.91 -16.17
CA ASP A 185 -6.52 -0.49 -16.42
C ASP A 185 -7.80 -0.24 -17.26
N ALA A 186 -8.16 -1.15 -18.17
CA ALA A 186 -9.39 -1.06 -18.95
C ALA A 186 -10.63 -1.24 -18.07
N GLU A 187 -10.65 -2.26 -17.21
CA GLU A 187 -11.75 -2.52 -16.28
C GLU A 187 -11.93 -1.42 -15.23
N MET A 188 -10.85 -0.70 -14.88
CA MET A 188 -10.91 0.44 -13.96
C MET A 188 -11.52 1.70 -14.58
N LEU A 189 -11.61 1.77 -15.92
CA LEU A 189 -12.17 2.91 -16.65
C LEU A 189 -13.64 2.72 -17.03
N GLU A 190 -14.17 1.52 -16.95
CA GLU A 190 -15.59 1.20 -17.14
C GLU A 190 -16.43 1.55 -15.91
#